data_c6ea7cc6534fa441e851c96b6b5d6a7f
#
_entry.id   c6ea7cc6534fa441e851c96b6b5d6a7f
#
_cell.length_a   1.000
_cell.length_b   1.000
_cell.length_c   1.000
_cell.angle_alpha   90.00
_cell.angle_beta   90.00
_cell.angle_gamma   90.00
#
_symmetry.space_group_name_H-M   'P 1'
#
loop_
_entity.id
_entity.type
_entity.pdbx_description
1 polymer ?
#
loop_
_entity_poly.entity_id
_entity_poly.type
_entity_poly.pdbx_seq_one_letter_code
_entity_poly.pdbx_strand_id
1 'polypeptide(L)'
;MTKNKRKILMITPYIPRLSQSGGQNSSFYSIKYLSPENDITLICLSPDEEGLNDVKQYCSKVIVVQRGKTWDPKKVLLTAFSPYPFLVMKHINKSFHQAIKQELNSQKFDLIHCDCFYPMPNIPKTKIPIVLVDLTVEYAVYEHYVETVQGWKKLFKPLLWIDVLKLKYWETYYWRHTHTVVAFAKEDQELISKTTKRNDIELFQNGVDNKFFESKPKTPKSKFPSILFGVSNMKWMQNRESVEMIMKDSWPEIKKAVPDCKLYIIGRHAPDYYQHYQSEDIIVSEADFDGQDHDPMYYYQYSWVLLAPMGSGGGTRNKFLEAMACRLPIVTTPEGMGGIKIENFKHSIVCDYKDVGKNTINLLKNDKTRIKMGDEANKLISQNYSYQKSVNDLNLIYKKITNK
;
A
#
# COMPACT_ATOMS: atom_id res chain seq x y z
N MET A 1 -7.17 -22.94 30.69
CA MET A 1 -8.32 -22.02 30.53
C MET A 1 -8.16 -21.37 29.17
N THR A 2 -8.97 -21.72 28.17
CA THR A 2 -9.01 -21.09 26.88
C THR A 2 -9.45 -19.64 27.07
N LYS A 3 -8.52 -18.69 26.90
CA LYS A 3 -8.82 -17.25 26.94
C LYS A 3 -9.92 -16.99 25.93
N ASN A 4 -11.03 -16.40 26.36
CA ASN A 4 -12.15 -16.12 25.47
C ASN A 4 -11.67 -15.15 24.39
N LYS A 5 -11.53 -15.62 23.14
CA LYS A 5 -11.04 -14.81 22.02
C LYS A 5 -11.97 -13.62 21.79
N ARG A 6 -11.39 -12.45 21.46
CA ARG A 6 -12.14 -11.25 21.07
C ARG A 6 -12.79 -11.49 19.70
N LYS A 7 -14.09 -11.19 19.59
CA LYS A 7 -14.84 -11.32 18.34
C LYS A 7 -14.77 -10.04 17.52
N ILE A 8 -14.14 -10.12 16.35
CA ILE A 8 -13.92 -9.00 15.45
C ILE A 8 -14.73 -9.19 14.17
N LEU A 9 -15.53 -8.21 13.81
CA LEU A 9 -16.10 -8.10 12.47
C LEU A 9 -15.16 -7.24 11.61
N MET A 10 -14.47 -7.88 10.67
CA MET A 10 -13.57 -7.19 9.75
C MET A 10 -14.24 -6.94 8.42
N ILE A 11 -14.24 -5.69 7.97
CA ILE A 11 -14.91 -5.23 6.75
C ILE A 11 -13.85 -4.63 5.82
N THR A 12 -13.72 -5.21 4.61
CA THR A 12 -12.71 -4.78 3.64
C THR A 12 -13.31 -4.55 2.25
N PRO A 13 -12.79 -3.59 1.47
CA PRO A 13 -13.26 -3.31 0.09
C PRO A 13 -12.70 -4.27 -0.96
N TYR A 14 -11.97 -5.30 -0.54
CA TYR A 14 -11.32 -6.32 -1.36
C TYR A 14 -11.10 -7.59 -0.54
N ILE A 15 -10.76 -8.71 -1.18
CA ILE A 15 -10.25 -9.89 -0.48
C ILE A 15 -8.80 -9.61 -0.03
N PRO A 16 -8.50 -9.67 1.28
CA PRO A 16 -7.13 -9.61 1.78
C PRO A 16 -6.31 -10.80 1.26
N ARG A 17 -5.24 -10.51 0.55
CA ARG A 17 -4.38 -11.53 -0.06
C ARG A 17 -2.97 -11.01 -0.27
N LEU A 18 -2.01 -11.91 -0.45
CA LEU A 18 -0.68 -11.54 -0.90
C LEU A 18 -0.76 -11.05 -2.34
N SER A 19 -0.37 -9.82 -2.56
CA SER A 19 -0.46 -9.16 -3.86
C SER A 19 0.55 -8.02 -3.94
N GLN A 20 0.60 -7.35 -5.09
CA GLN A 20 1.38 -6.12 -5.27
C GLN A 20 0.61 -4.85 -4.80
N SER A 21 -0.50 -5.04 -4.08
CA SER A 21 -1.26 -3.97 -3.45
C SER A 21 -0.93 -3.88 -1.97
N GLY A 22 -0.37 -2.76 -1.54
CA GLY A 22 0.00 -2.53 -0.14
C GLY A 22 -1.17 -2.73 0.82
N GLY A 23 -2.37 -2.30 0.45
CA GLY A 23 -3.57 -2.47 1.26
C GLY A 23 -3.96 -3.94 1.44
N GLN A 24 -4.02 -4.70 0.34
CA GLN A 24 -4.36 -6.13 0.41
C GLN A 24 -3.36 -6.91 1.27
N ASN A 25 -2.05 -6.66 1.11
CA ASN A 25 -0.99 -7.28 1.91
C ASN A 25 -1.15 -6.95 3.39
N SER A 26 -1.36 -5.68 3.70
CA SER A 26 -1.51 -5.22 5.08
C SER A 26 -2.72 -5.85 5.76
N SER A 27 -3.88 -5.88 5.09
CA SER A 27 -5.08 -6.54 5.60
C SER A 27 -4.87 -8.05 5.79
N PHE A 28 -4.18 -8.71 4.85
CA PHE A 28 -3.86 -10.14 4.95
C PHE A 28 -2.99 -10.42 6.18
N TYR A 29 -1.87 -9.69 6.35
CA TYR A 29 -1.00 -9.89 7.49
C TYR A 29 -1.65 -9.48 8.81
N SER A 30 -2.52 -8.46 8.81
CA SER A 30 -3.32 -8.11 9.98
C SER A 30 -4.19 -9.28 10.41
N ILE A 31 -4.92 -9.91 9.50
CA ILE A 31 -5.74 -11.10 9.80
C ILE A 31 -4.86 -12.25 10.30
N LYS A 32 -3.80 -12.58 9.57
CA LYS A 32 -2.88 -13.69 9.91
C LYS A 32 -2.35 -13.56 11.35
N TYR A 33 -1.85 -12.39 11.73
CA TYR A 33 -1.21 -12.20 13.03
C TYR A 33 -2.19 -11.82 14.15
N LEU A 34 -3.42 -11.38 13.84
CA LEU A 34 -4.48 -11.18 14.83
C LEU A 34 -5.21 -12.48 15.20
N SER A 35 -5.34 -13.43 14.27
CA SER A 35 -6.15 -14.64 14.43
C SER A 35 -5.78 -15.54 15.63
N PRO A 36 -4.53 -15.60 16.11
CA PRO A 36 -4.21 -16.40 17.28
C PRO A 36 -4.97 -15.96 18.55
N GLU A 37 -5.16 -14.65 18.75
CA GLU A 37 -5.82 -14.08 19.93
C GLU A 37 -7.27 -13.64 19.66
N ASN A 38 -7.73 -13.62 18.42
CA ASN A 38 -9.03 -13.08 18.03
C ASN A 38 -9.82 -14.08 17.18
N ASP A 39 -11.13 -13.98 17.28
CA ASP A 39 -12.12 -14.69 16.45
C ASP A 39 -12.61 -13.73 15.36
N ILE A 40 -12.16 -13.93 14.13
CA ILE A 40 -12.36 -12.98 13.04
C ILE A 40 -13.44 -13.48 12.09
N THR A 41 -14.51 -12.69 11.95
CA THR A 41 -15.47 -12.81 10.85
C THR A 41 -15.12 -11.74 9.81
N LEU A 42 -14.75 -12.15 8.60
CA LEU A 42 -14.40 -11.27 7.48
C LEU A 42 -15.58 -11.12 6.54
N ILE A 43 -15.96 -9.88 6.22
CA ILE A 43 -16.89 -9.57 5.12
C ILE A 43 -16.16 -8.67 4.14
N CYS A 44 -16.01 -9.13 2.90
CA CYS A 44 -15.28 -8.41 1.87
C CYS A 44 -16.13 -8.16 0.61
N LEU A 45 -15.88 -7.02 -0.05
CA LEU A 45 -16.54 -6.63 -1.30
C LEU A 45 -15.55 -6.80 -2.45
N SER A 46 -15.65 -7.89 -3.21
CA SER A 46 -14.67 -8.21 -4.28
C SER A 46 -15.35 -8.52 -5.62
N PRO A 47 -14.67 -8.24 -6.75
CA PRO A 47 -15.15 -8.65 -8.07
C PRO A 47 -14.92 -10.14 -8.35
N ASP A 48 -14.04 -10.80 -7.63
CA ASP A 48 -13.59 -12.19 -7.79
C ASP A 48 -13.35 -12.84 -6.42
N GLU A 49 -12.95 -14.10 -6.42
CA GLU A 49 -12.61 -14.88 -5.22
C GLU A 49 -11.10 -15.23 -5.15
N GLU A 50 -10.28 -14.56 -5.93
CA GLU A 50 -8.82 -14.78 -5.94
C GLU A 50 -8.20 -14.47 -4.58
N GLY A 51 -7.42 -15.41 -4.04
CA GLY A 51 -6.79 -15.32 -2.70
C GLY A 51 -7.72 -15.65 -1.53
N LEU A 52 -8.97 -16.06 -1.78
CA LEU A 52 -9.92 -16.40 -0.72
C LEU A 52 -9.40 -17.53 0.18
N ASN A 53 -8.81 -18.57 -0.41
CA ASN A 53 -8.31 -19.72 0.35
C ASN A 53 -7.16 -19.35 1.29
N ASP A 54 -6.34 -18.38 0.91
CA ASP A 54 -5.19 -17.94 1.71
C ASP A 54 -5.63 -17.27 3.01
N VAL A 55 -6.68 -16.46 2.97
CA VAL A 55 -7.18 -15.75 4.15
C VAL A 55 -8.17 -16.57 4.96
N LYS A 56 -8.90 -17.48 4.33
CA LYS A 56 -9.95 -18.27 4.96
C LYS A 56 -9.45 -19.11 6.14
N GLN A 57 -8.21 -19.61 6.08
CA GLN A 57 -7.60 -20.40 7.15
C GLN A 57 -7.39 -19.62 8.47
N TYR A 58 -7.40 -18.28 8.42
CA TYR A 58 -7.19 -17.41 9.57
C TYR A 58 -8.50 -16.81 10.12
N CYS A 59 -9.64 -17.06 9.46
CA CYS A 59 -10.94 -16.51 9.83
C CYS A 59 -11.88 -17.62 10.26
N SER A 60 -12.71 -17.35 11.27
CA SER A 60 -13.80 -18.28 11.66
C SER A 60 -14.91 -18.32 10.62
N LYS A 61 -15.12 -17.19 9.92
CA LYS A 61 -16.10 -17.06 8.87
C LYS A 61 -15.62 -16.04 7.84
N VAL A 62 -15.84 -16.34 6.55
CA VAL A 62 -15.59 -15.39 5.46
C VAL A 62 -16.84 -15.28 4.59
N ILE A 63 -17.26 -14.06 4.32
CA ILE A 63 -18.39 -13.74 3.44
C ILE A 63 -17.87 -12.84 2.33
N VAL A 64 -17.89 -13.34 1.10
CA VAL A 64 -17.54 -12.56 -0.08
C VAL A 64 -18.81 -12.04 -0.73
N VAL A 65 -18.92 -10.73 -0.86
CA VAL A 65 -20.01 -10.10 -1.59
C VAL A 65 -19.49 -9.62 -2.93
N GLN A 66 -20.16 -10.03 -4.00
CA GLN A 66 -19.76 -9.64 -5.35
C GLN A 66 -19.92 -8.14 -5.57
N ARG A 67 -18.82 -7.50 -5.97
CA ARG A 67 -18.82 -6.12 -6.41
C ARG A 67 -19.10 -6.07 -7.92
N GLY A 68 -20.08 -5.31 -8.35
CA GLY A 68 -20.30 -5.04 -9.76
C GLY A 68 -19.09 -4.40 -10.46
N LYS A 69 -19.16 -4.22 -11.76
CA LYS A 69 -18.07 -3.62 -12.57
C LYS A 69 -17.56 -2.32 -11.95
N THR A 70 -16.24 -2.16 -11.90
CA THR A 70 -15.58 -0.97 -11.32
C THR A 70 -15.96 0.32 -12.06
N TRP A 71 -16.06 0.25 -13.38
CA TRP A 71 -16.52 1.33 -14.27
C TRP A 71 -17.92 0.99 -14.76
N ASP A 72 -18.93 1.44 -14.00
CA ASP A 72 -20.33 1.40 -14.39
C ASP A 72 -20.76 2.83 -14.78
N PRO A 73 -21.07 3.09 -16.07
CA PRO A 73 -21.50 4.41 -16.52
C PRO A 73 -22.68 4.98 -15.72
N LYS A 74 -23.58 4.10 -15.24
CA LYS A 74 -24.71 4.52 -14.39
C LYS A 74 -24.22 5.05 -13.04
N LYS A 75 -23.21 4.39 -12.44
CA LYS A 75 -22.62 4.87 -11.17
C LYS A 75 -21.86 6.17 -11.36
N VAL A 76 -21.15 6.35 -12.48
CA VAL A 76 -20.47 7.62 -12.82
C VAL A 76 -21.51 8.76 -12.92
N LEU A 77 -22.60 8.54 -13.66
CA LEU A 77 -23.67 9.54 -13.78
C LEU A 77 -24.34 9.84 -12.44
N LEU A 78 -24.66 8.80 -11.66
CA LEU A 78 -25.24 8.95 -10.32
C LEU A 78 -24.33 9.72 -9.37
N THR A 79 -23.00 9.60 -9.50
CA THR A 79 -22.05 10.36 -8.67
C THR A 79 -22.20 11.86 -8.86
N ALA A 80 -22.52 12.33 -10.06
CA ALA A 80 -22.70 13.76 -10.34
C ALA A 80 -23.83 14.35 -9.47
N PHE A 81 -24.89 13.59 -9.23
CA PHE A 81 -26.09 14.01 -8.45
C PHE A 81 -26.07 13.51 -7.00
N SER A 82 -25.12 12.65 -6.64
CA SER A 82 -24.97 12.11 -5.29
C SER A 82 -24.13 13.03 -4.40
N PRO A 83 -24.38 13.10 -3.09
CA PRO A 83 -23.46 13.73 -2.17
C PRO A 83 -22.14 12.95 -2.00
N TYR A 84 -22.10 11.66 -2.39
CA TYR A 84 -20.92 10.82 -2.27
C TYR A 84 -19.96 11.00 -3.44
N PRO A 85 -18.63 10.92 -3.20
CA PRO A 85 -17.64 10.89 -4.26
C PRO A 85 -17.67 9.54 -5.00
N PHE A 86 -17.10 9.50 -6.20
CA PHE A 86 -17.06 8.28 -7.02
C PHE A 86 -16.41 7.09 -6.29
N LEU A 87 -15.34 7.34 -5.53
CA LEU A 87 -14.67 6.30 -4.73
C LEU A 87 -15.63 5.62 -3.74
N VAL A 88 -16.49 6.38 -3.08
CA VAL A 88 -17.51 5.83 -2.15
C VAL A 88 -18.64 5.17 -2.91
N MET A 89 -19.15 5.82 -3.96
CA MET A 89 -20.28 5.31 -4.75
C MET A 89 -20.04 3.93 -5.35
N LYS A 90 -18.81 3.66 -5.79
CA LYS A 90 -18.46 2.33 -6.33
C LYS A 90 -18.49 1.22 -5.27
N HIS A 91 -18.39 1.57 -3.96
CA HIS A 91 -18.39 0.62 -2.84
C HIS A 91 -19.74 0.55 -2.12
N ILE A 92 -20.69 1.47 -2.37
CA ILE A 92 -22.07 1.33 -1.86
C ILE A 92 -22.72 0.14 -2.55
N ASN A 93 -23.14 -0.85 -1.73
CA ASN A 93 -23.70 -2.11 -2.23
C ASN A 93 -24.76 -2.64 -1.25
N LYS A 94 -25.98 -2.83 -1.74
CA LYS A 94 -27.13 -3.28 -0.92
C LYS A 94 -26.89 -4.65 -0.30
N SER A 95 -26.34 -5.59 -1.07
CA SER A 95 -26.06 -6.94 -0.57
C SER A 95 -24.96 -6.92 0.49
N PHE A 96 -23.95 -6.04 0.34
CA PHE A 96 -22.90 -5.85 1.33
C PHE A 96 -23.43 -5.28 2.65
N HIS A 97 -24.30 -4.26 2.56
CA HIS A 97 -25.02 -3.73 3.72
C HIS A 97 -25.86 -4.81 4.42
N GLN A 98 -26.58 -5.64 3.64
CA GLN A 98 -27.41 -6.70 4.20
C GLN A 98 -26.56 -7.80 4.88
N ALA A 99 -25.44 -8.21 4.28
CA ALA A 99 -24.53 -9.17 4.88
C ALA A 99 -23.98 -8.68 6.23
N ILE A 100 -23.51 -7.42 6.27
CA ILE A 100 -23.05 -6.79 7.53
C ILE A 100 -24.16 -6.78 8.57
N LYS A 101 -25.37 -6.33 8.20
CA LYS A 101 -26.53 -6.28 9.09
C LYS A 101 -26.92 -7.65 9.63
N GLN A 102 -26.89 -8.67 8.79
CA GLN A 102 -27.19 -10.06 9.21
C GLN A 102 -26.18 -10.57 10.23
N GLU A 103 -24.88 -10.35 10.02
CA GLU A 103 -23.84 -10.76 10.96
C GLU A 103 -23.96 -10.02 12.30
N LEU A 104 -24.21 -8.70 12.28
CA LEU A 104 -24.40 -7.92 13.50
C LEU A 104 -25.63 -8.35 14.31
N ASN A 105 -26.66 -8.94 13.65
CA ASN A 105 -27.85 -9.46 14.31
C ASN A 105 -27.67 -10.92 14.77
N SER A 106 -26.78 -11.69 14.13
CA SER A 106 -26.62 -13.12 14.40
C SER A 106 -25.70 -13.41 15.59
N GLN A 107 -24.75 -12.52 15.88
CA GLN A 107 -23.81 -12.68 16.98
C GLN A 107 -23.31 -11.34 17.53
N LYS A 108 -22.76 -11.39 18.75
CA LYS A 108 -22.14 -10.21 19.37
C LYS A 108 -20.69 -10.09 18.94
N PHE A 109 -20.30 -8.90 18.48
CA PHE A 109 -18.92 -8.53 18.22
C PHE A 109 -18.41 -7.56 19.28
N ASP A 110 -17.14 -7.65 19.61
CA ASP A 110 -16.48 -6.75 20.57
C ASP A 110 -16.07 -5.44 19.87
N LEU A 111 -15.69 -5.52 18.57
CA LEU A 111 -15.40 -4.36 17.74
C LEU A 111 -15.63 -4.66 16.25
N ILE A 112 -15.75 -3.60 15.46
CA ILE A 112 -15.74 -3.62 13.99
C ILE A 112 -14.43 -2.99 13.54
N HIS A 113 -13.66 -3.72 12.73
CA HIS A 113 -12.50 -3.18 12.00
C HIS A 113 -12.93 -2.90 10.56
N CYS A 114 -12.74 -1.68 10.10
CA CYS A 114 -13.04 -1.29 8.73
C CYS A 114 -11.76 -0.78 8.05
N ASP A 115 -11.33 -1.48 6.99
CA ASP A 115 -10.24 -1.02 6.13
C ASP A 115 -10.76 0.04 5.18
N CYS A 116 -10.14 1.22 5.21
CA CYS A 116 -10.49 2.41 4.47
C CYS A 116 -11.90 2.97 4.83
N PHE A 117 -12.12 4.24 4.52
CA PHE A 117 -13.40 4.88 4.84
C PHE A 117 -14.52 4.60 3.82
N TYR A 118 -14.21 4.23 2.60
CA TYR A 118 -15.22 4.10 1.54
C TYR A 118 -16.18 2.91 1.67
N PRO A 119 -15.92 1.82 2.43
CA PRO A 119 -16.94 0.84 2.81
C PRO A 119 -17.88 1.31 3.93
N MET A 120 -17.49 2.32 4.71
CA MET A 120 -18.23 2.78 5.91
C MET A 120 -19.74 3.04 5.69
N PRO A 121 -20.21 3.59 4.54
CA PRO A 121 -21.64 3.79 4.31
C PRO A 121 -22.48 2.51 4.33
N ASN A 122 -21.86 1.34 4.19
CA ASN A 122 -22.56 0.06 4.24
C ASN A 122 -22.75 -0.46 5.68
N ILE A 123 -22.07 0.12 6.67
CA ILE A 123 -22.16 -0.30 8.07
C ILE A 123 -23.44 0.30 8.68
N PRO A 124 -24.38 -0.52 9.17
CA PRO A 124 -25.57 -0.02 9.86
C PRO A 124 -25.18 0.78 11.11
N LYS A 125 -26.07 1.68 11.56
CA LYS A 125 -25.91 2.34 12.87
C LYS A 125 -25.78 1.30 13.97
N THR A 126 -24.71 1.37 14.75
CA THR A 126 -24.39 0.42 15.80
C THR A 126 -23.74 1.11 17.00
N LYS A 127 -23.83 0.47 18.18
CA LYS A 127 -23.09 0.88 19.40
C LYS A 127 -21.74 0.17 19.54
N ILE A 128 -21.44 -0.79 18.66
CA ILE A 128 -20.16 -1.50 18.67
C ILE A 128 -19.07 -0.52 18.23
N PRO A 129 -17.95 -0.43 18.95
CA PRO A 129 -16.86 0.47 18.57
C PRO A 129 -16.31 0.11 17.20
N ILE A 130 -16.13 1.12 16.35
CA ILE A 130 -15.54 0.97 15.01
C ILE A 130 -14.12 1.49 15.06
N VAL A 131 -13.19 0.66 14.57
CA VAL A 131 -11.81 1.04 14.28
C VAL A 131 -11.70 1.22 12.77
N LEU A 132 -11.55 2.45 12.33
CA LEU A 132 -11.28 2.79 10.94
C LEU A 132 -9.77 2.79 10.74
N VAL A 133 -9.29 1.86 9.93
CA VAL A 133 -7.87 1.77 9.55
C VAL A 133 -7.71 2.40 8.18
N ASP A 134 -7.13 3.58 8.13
CA ASP A 134 -7.01 4.36 6.90
C ASP A 134 -5.59 4.23 6.33
N LEU A 135 -5.51 3.60 5.15
CA LEU A 135 -4.26 3.19 4.52
C LEU A 135 -3.50 4.37 3.90
N THR A 136 -4.22 5.41 3.53
CA THR A 136 -3.70 6.65 2.96
C THR A 136 -4.80 7.71 3.00
N VAL A 137 -4.41 8.96 3.02
CA VAL A 137 -5.35 10.09 2.90
C VAL A 137 -5.74 10.26 1.43
N GLU A 138 -6.88 9.67 1.06
CA GLU A 138 -7.32 9.56 -0.34
C GLU A 138 -7.54 10.92 -0.99
N TYR A 139 -8.15 11.89 -0.31
CA TYR A 139 -8.40 13.19 -0.92
C TYR A 139 -7.09 13.88 -1.33
N ALA A 140 -6.01 13.72 -0.57
CA ALA A 140 -4.72 14.33 -0.90
C ALA A 140 -4.10 13.70 -2.16
N VAL A 141 -4.27 12.38 -2.34
CA VAL A 141 -3.84 11.68 -3.57
C VAL A 141 -4.63 12.18 -4.79
N TYR A 142 -5.94 12.36 -4.63
CA TYR A 142 -6.79 12.84 -5.72
C TYR A 142 -6.62 14.34 -5.99
N GLU A 143 -6.35 15.18 -4.98
CA GLU A 143 -5.94 16.59 -5.16
C GLU A 143 -4.72 16.66 -6.10
N HIS A 144 -3.66 15.94 -5.77
CA HIS A 144 -2.44 15.89 -6.60
C HIS A 144 -2.75 15.42 -8.04
N TYR A 145 -3.59 14.39 -8.20
CA TYR A 145 -4.00 13.94 -9.52
C TYR A 145 -4.66 15.04 -10.34
N VAL A 146 -5.61 15.76 -9.76
CA VAL A 146 -6.33 16.82 -10.46
C VAL A 146 -5.41 17.99 -10.79
N GLU A 147 -4.45 18.31 -9.94
CA GLU A 147 -3.46 19.34 -10.19
C GLU A 147 -2.56 19.00 -11.38
N THR A 148 -2.12 17.75 -11.47
CA THR A 148 -1.14 17.28 -12.45
C THR A 148 -1.74 16.75 -13.75
N VAL A 149 -3.08 16.61 -13.85
CA VAL A 149 -3.76 16.10 -15.05
C VAL A 149 -3.43 16.92 -16.28
N GLN A 150 -3.09 16.25 -17.40
CA GLN A 150 -2.68 16.85 -18.64
C GLN A 150 -3.59 16.49 -19.83
N GLY A 151 -3.35 17.14 -20.97
CA GLY A 151 -4.04 16.89 -22.24
C GLY A 151 -5.54 17.25 -22.17
N TRP A 152 -6.35 16.57 -22.97
CA TRP A 152 -7.79 16.79 -23.07
C TRP A 152 -8.54 16.56 -21.76
N LYS A 153 -7.99 15.76 -20.83
CA LYS A 153 -8.55 15.54 -19.50
C LYS A 153 -8.63 16.81 -18.65
N LYS A 154 -7.84 17.85 -18.98
CA LYS A 154 -7.92 19.17 -18.31
C LYS A 154 -9.32 19.79 -18.39
N LEU A 155 -10.09 19.49 -19.42
CA LEU A 155 -11.48 19.99 -19.56
C LEU A 155 -12.39 19.51 -18.44
N PHE A 156 -12.08 18.36 -17.83
CA PHE A 156 -12.85 17.78 -16.74
C PHE A 156 -12.37 18.20 -15.36
N LYS A 157 -11.32 19.03 -15.24
CA LYS A 157 -10.79 19.51 -13.95
C LYS A 157 -11.88 20.02 -12.99
N PRO A 158 -12.85 20.86 -13.41
CA PRO A 158 -13.89 21.34 -12.47
C PRO A 158 -14.73 20.21 -11.89
N LEU A 159 -15.10 19.21 -12.67
CA LEU A 159 -15.85 18.05 -12.22
C LEU A 159 -15.01 17.17 -11.27
N LEU A 160 -13.74 16.97 -11.60
CA LEU A 160 -12.82 16.24 -10.74
C LEU A 160 -12.60 16.93 -9.41
N TRP A 161 -12.50 18.27 -9.38
CA TRP A 161 -12.41 19.04 -8.14
C TRP A 161 -13.66 18.92 -7.27
N ILE A 162 -14.86 18.91 -7.86
CA ILE A 162 -16.11 18.66 -7.11
C ILE A 162 -16.04 17.28 -6.44
N ASP A 163 -15.54 16.25 -7.13
CA ASP A 163 -15.41 14.91 -6.56
C ASP A 163 -14.37 14.87 -5.44
N VAL A 164 -13.25 15.57 -5.59
CA VAL A 164 -12.23 15.73 -4.53
C VAL A 164 -12.80 16.44 -3.30
N LEU A 165 -13.58 17.48 -3.46
CA LEU A 165 -14.24 18.16 -2.34
C LEU A 165 -15.23 17.25 -1.60
N LYS A 166 -16.01 16.45 -2.32
CA LYS A 166 -16.87 15.42 -1.73
C LYS A 166 -16.04 14.37 -1.00
N LEU A 167 -14.92 13.95 -1.60
CA LEU A 167 -14.01 12.97 -1.01
C LEU A 167 -13.45 13.47 0.32
N LYS A 168 -12.91 14.69 0.33
CA LYS A 168 -12.41 15.36 1.53
C LYS A 168 -13.46 15.51 2.62
N TYR A 169 -14.69 15.88 2.24
CA TYR A 169 -15.81 15.98 3.18
C TYR A 169 -16.10 14.64 3.85
N TRP A 170 -16.30 13.55 3.07
CA TRP A 170 -16.69 12.26 3.61
C TRP A 170 -15.59 11.57 4.38
N GLU A 171 -14.36 11.65 3.91
CA GLU A 171 -13.18 11.13 4.62
C GLU A 171 -13.03 11.81 5.98
N THR A 172 -13.06 13.16 6.01
CA THR A 172 -13.05 13.94 7.24
C THR A 172 -14.27 13.66 8.15
N TYR A 173 -15.45 13.45 7.56
CA TYR A 173 -16.64 13.09 8.31
C TYR A 173 -16.44 11.76 9.07
N TYR A 174 -15.94 10.71 8.41
CA TYR A 174 -15.71 9.43 9.07
C TYR A 174 -14.59 9.51 10.11
N TRP A 175 -13.55 10.25 9.87
CA TRP A 175 -12.51 10.47 10.89
C TRP A 175 -13.04 11.14 12.15
N ARG A 176 -13.99 12.06 12.03
CA ARG A 176 -14.60 12.75 13.18
C ARG A 176 -15.59 11.89 13.95
N HIS A 177 -16.29 10.99 13.27
CA HIS A 177 -17.42 10.26 13.83
C HIS A 177 -17.11 8.78 14.14
N THR A 178 -15.93 8.29 13.80
CA THR A 178 -15.52 6.93 14.12
C THR A 178 -14.88 6.89 15.51
N HIS A 179 -15.11 5.80 16.24
CA HIS A 179 -14.61 5.62 17.62
C HIS A 179 -13.10 5.75 17.67
N THR A 180 -12.38 5.02 16.83
CA THR A 180 -10.92 5.05 16.74
C THR A 180 -10.50 5.12 15.27
N VAL A 181 -9.56 6.01 14.97
CA VAL A 181 -8.94 6.12 13.65
C VAL A 181 -7.48 5.73 13.78
N VAL A 182 -7.03 4.90 12.86
CA VAL A 182 -5.66 4.39 12.78
C VAL A 182 -5.08 4.78 11.43
N ALA A 183 -3.99 5.55 11.43
CA ALA A 183 -3.27 5.96 10.22
C ALA A 183 -2.05 5.05 9.99
N PHE A 184 -1.62 4.90 8.73
CA PHE A 184 -0.47 4.07 8.36
C PHE A 184 0.87 4.81 8.35
N ALA A 185 0.85 6.12 8.25
CA ALA A 185 2.04 6.96 8.26
C ALA A 185 1.90 8.10 9.26
N LYS A 186 3.03 8.57 9.76
CA LYS A 186 3.04 9.68 10.72
C LYS A 186 2.51 10.96 10.08
N GLU A 187 2.83 11.20 8.83
CA GLU A 187 2.38 12.33 8.04
C GLU A 187 0.85 12.31 7.89
N ASP A 188 0.27 11.13 7.62
CA ASP A 188 -1.18 10.94 7.55
C ASP A 188 -1.83 11.16 8.93
N GLN A 189 -1.21 10.64 10.01
CA GLN A 189 -1.67 10.86 11.38
C GLN A 189 -1.71 12.36 11.72
N GLU A 190 -0.66 13.10 11.40
CA GLU A 190 -0.57 14.53 11.63
C GLU A 190 -1.61 15.31 10.80
N LEU A 191 -1.80 14.93 9.54
CA LEU A 191 -2.80 15.54 8.65
C LEU A 191 -4.22 15.29 9.15
N ILE A 192 -4.55 14.05 9.54
CA ILE A 192 -5.85 13.69 10.12
C ILE A 192 -6.09 14.45 11.42
N SER A 193 -5.10 14.48 12.32
CA SER A 193 -5.18 15.20 13.60
C SER A 193 -5.43 16.69 13.38
N LYS A 194 -4.69 17.33 12.49
CA LYS A 194 -4.86 18.74 12.13
C LYS A 194 -6.25 19.02 11.53
N THR A 195 -6.72 18.15 10.63
CA THR A 195 -7.99 18.31 9.91
C THR A 195 -9.20 18.11 10.82
N THR A 196 -9.11 17.16 11.74
CA THR A 196 -10.21 16.78 12.63
C THR A 196 -10.17 17.47 13.98
N LYS A 197 -9.02 18.00 14.38
CA LYS A 197 -8.68 18.49 15.73
C LYS A 197 -8.74 17.37 16.79
N ARG A 198 -8.49 16.13 16.39
CA ARG A 198 -8.39 14.96 17.26
C ARG A 198 -6.93 14.70 17.62
N ASN A 199 -6.66 14.35 18.87
CA ASN A 199 -5.32 14.00 19.38
C ASN A 199 -5.18 12.50 19.64
N ASP A 200 -6.24 11.72 19.37
CA ASP A 200 -6.35 10.28 19.64
C ASP A 200 -6.27 9.45 18.35
N ILE A 201 -5.61 9.96 17.33
CA ILE A 201 -5.33 9.20 16.12
C ILE A 201 -4.19 8.23 16.40
N GLU A 202 -4.49 6.95 16.34
CA GLU A 202 -3.50 5.90 16.55
C GLU A 202 -2.64 5.69 15.28
N LEU A 203 -1.44 5.13 15.45
CA LEU A 203 -0.54 4.84 14.34
C LEU A 203 -0.34 3.32 14.21
N PHE A 204 -0.61 2.79 13.03
CA PHE A 204 -0.25 1.43 12.63
C PHE A 204 0.86 1.50 11.60
N GLN A 205 2.06 1.20 12.02
CA GLN A 205 3.19 1.23 11.12
C GLN A 205 3.20 -0.04 10.23
N ASN A 206 3.20 0.13 8.92
CA ASN A 206 3.27 -0.99 8.00
C ASN A 206 4.57 -1.80 8.20
N GLY A 207 4.55 -3.06 7.82
CA GLY A 207 5.66 -3.99 8.06
C GLY A 207 6.05 -4.81 6.84
N VAL A 208 7.06 -5.64 7.04
CA VAL A 208 7.53 -6.64 6.08
C VAL A 208 7.35 -8.03 6.69
N ASP A 209 7.01 -9.01 5.86
CA ASP A 209 6.95 -10.42 6.27
C ASP A 209 8.36 -10.92 6.67
N ASN A 210 8.39 -11.73 7.71
CA ASN A 210 9.63 -12.34 8.21
C ASN A 210 10.40 -13.10 7.14
N LYS A 211 9.72 -13.65 6.13
CA LYS A 211 10.37 -14.33 4.99
C LYS A 211 11.44 -13.48 4.29
N PHE A 212 11.29 -12.14 4.28
CA PHE A 212 12.27 -11.24 3.68
C PHE A 212 13.53 -11.07 4.53
N PHE A 213 13.44 -11.29 5.85
CA PHE A 213 14.57 -11.19 6.77
C PHE A 213 15.34 -12.50 6.93
N GLU A 214 14.61 -13.63 6.96
CA GLU A 214 15.17 -14.96 7.24
C GLU A 214 15.97 -15.54 6.06
N SER A 215 15.71 -15.03 4.87
CA SER A 215 16.36 -15.57 3.66
C SER A 215 17.81 -15.10 3.57
N LYS A 216 18.77 -16.03 3.77
CA LYS A 216 20.03 -15.91 3.07
C LYS A 216 19.69 -15.71 1.59
N PRO A 217 20.34 -14.75 0.89
CA PRO A 217 20.05 -14.53 -0.53
C PRO A 217 20.12 -15.86 -1.28
N LYS A 218 18.97 -16.37 -1.71
CA LYS A 218 18.91 -17.58 -2.55
C LYS A 218 19.34 -17.27 -3.98
N THR A 219 19.20 -16.01 -4.35
CA THR A 219 19.50 -15.49 -5.68
C THR A 219 20.86 -14.79 -5.64
N PRO A 220 21.83 -15.17 -6.50
CA PRO A 220 23.06 -14.43 -6.63
C PRO A 220 22.78 -13.03 -7.17
N LYS A 221 23.62 -12.06 -6.78
CA LYS A 221 23.56 -10.71 -7.37
C LYS A 221 23.86 -10.78 -8.87
N SER A 222 23.24 -9.88 -9.63
CA SER A 222 23.49 -9.70 -11.05
C SER A 222 25.01 -9.56 -11.33
N LYS A 223 25.47 -10.18 -12.40
CA LYS A 223 26.85 -10.00 -12.89
C LYS A 223 27.09 -8.60 -13.46
N PHE A 224 26.02 -7.93 -13.89
CA PHE A 224 26.05 -6.58 -14.43
C PHE A 224 25.48 -5.61 -13.41
N PRO A 225 25.92 -4.33 -13.40
CA PRO A 225 25.25 -3.28 -12.67
C PRO A 225 23.77 -3.27 -13.02
N SER A 226 22.89 -3.29 -12.03
CA SER A 226 21.47 -3.48 -12.25
C SER A 226 20.62 -2.57 -11.36
N ILE A 227 19.65 -1.95 -11.98
CA ILE A 227 18.67 -1.10 -11.34
C ILE A 227 17.31 -1.78 -11.41
N LEU A 228 16.60 -1.80 -10.31
CA LEU A 228 15.24 -2.25 -10.22
C LEU A 228 14.30 -1.05 -10.05
N PHE A 229 13.30 -0.90 -10.90
CA PHE A 229 12.06 -0.21 -10.56
C PHE A 229 10.94 -1.26 -10.45
N GLY A 230 10.24 -1.24 -9.35
CA GLY A 230 9.17 -2.20 -9.07
C GLY A 230 9.32 -2.62 -7.61
N VAL A 231 8.79 -3.66 -7.14
CA VAL A 231 7.80 -4.59 -7.60
C VAL A 231 6.42 -3.99 -7.28
N SER A 232 5.68 -3.55 -8.28
CA SER A 232 4.52 -2.68 -8.06
C SER A 232 3.43 -2.90 -9.10
N ASN A 233 2.20 -2.56 -8.75
CA ASN A 233 1.10 -2.55 -9.72
C ASN A 233 1.16 -1.26 -10.56
N MET A 234 1.35 -1.38 -11.88
CA MET A 234 1.48 -0.24 -12.80
C MET A 234 0.14 0.44 -13.12
N LYS A 235 -0.99 -0.09 -12.64
CA LYS A 235 -2.27 0.65 -12.68
C LYS A 235 -2.27 1.86 -11.76
N TRP A 236 -1.42 1.88 -10.73
CA TRP A 236 -1.26 3.03 -9.86
C TRP A 236 -0.46 4.13 -10.55
N MET A 237 -1.04 5.31 -10.56
CA MET A 237 -0.51 6.47 -11.26
C MET A 237 0.89 6.87 -10.79
N GLN A 238 1.13 6.84 -9.49
CA GLN A 238 2.43 7.19 -8.89
C GLN A 238 3.57 6.28 -9.38
N ASN A 239 3.26 5.01 -9.63
CA ASN A 239 4.26 4.09 -10.18
C ASN A 239 4.57 4.40 -11.63
N ARG A 240 3.55 4.78 -12.42
CA ARG A 240 3.77 5.19 -13.82
C ARG A 240 4.56 6.48 -13.91
N GLU A 241 4.21 7.48 -13.10
CA GLU A 241 4.96 8.74 -13.00
C GLU A 241 6.44 8.47 -12.70
N SER A 242 6.71 7.58 -11.75
CA SER A 242 8.08 7.20 -11.40
C SER A 242 8.86 6.55 -12.56
N VAL A 243 8.22 5.66 -13.32
CA VAL A 243 8.87 5.06 -14.51
C VAL A 243 9.15 6.11 -15.57
N GLU A 244 8.20 7.02 -15.85
CA GLU A 244 8.40 8.11 -16.80
C GLU A 244 9.55 9.03 -16.38
N MET A 245 9.65 9.36 -15.08
CA MET A 245 10.75 10.13 -14.52
C MET A 245 12.11 9.42 -14.74
N ILE A 246 12.17 8.11 -14.53
CA ILE A 246 13.37 7.31 -14.76
C ILE A 246 13.75 7.32 -16.24
N MET A 247 12.81 7.00 -17.11
CA MET A 247 13.08 6.84 -18.54
C MET A 247 13.47 8.16 -19.22
N LYS A 248 12.85 9.27 -18.78
CA LYS A 248 13.08 10.58 -19.38
C LYS A 248 14.45 11.16 -19.00
N ASP A 249 14.81 11.09 -17.72
CA ASP A 249 15.93 11.86 -17.19
C ASP A 249 17.05 10.98 -16.62
N SER A 250 16.73 10.07 -15.69
CA SER A 250 17.75 9.32 -14.95
C SER A 250 18.41 8.22 -15.77
N TRP A 251 17.63 7.46 -16.55
CA TRP A 251 18.15 6.32 -17.30
C TRP A 251 19.16 6.70 -18.39
N PRO A 252 18.95 7.72 -19.22
CA PRO A 252 19.93 8.17 -20.21
C PRO A 252 21.28 8.59 -19.57
N GLU A 253 21.23 9.31 -18.44
CA GLU A 253 22.42 9.71 -17.69
C GLU A 253 23.18 8.48 -17.14
N ILE A 254 22.46 7.55 -16.52
CA ILE A 254 23.03 6.33 -15.93
C ILE A 254 23.64 5.45 -17.02
N LYS A 255 22.93 5.21 -18.11
CA LYS A 255 23.41 4.36 -19.21
C LYS A 255 24.66 4.91 -19.87
N LYS A 256 24.74 6.24 -20.00
CA LYS A 256 25.96 6.93 -20.47
C LYS A 256 27.15 6.73 -19.53
N ALA A 257 26.92 6.79 -18.21
CA ALA A 257 27.98 6.72 -17.21
C ALA A 257 28.38 5.27 -16.82
N VAL A 258 27.48 4.32 -17.03
CA VAL A 258 27.62 2.87 -16.71
C VAL A 258 27.04 2.07 -17.89
N PRO A 259 27.80 1.90 -18.99
CA PRO A 259 27.30 1.30 -20.24
C PRO A 259 26.71 -0.12 -20.11
N ASP A 260 27.25 -0.93 -19.19
CA ASP A 260 26.79 -2.30 -18.95
C ASP A 260 25.58 -2.40 -18.00
N CYS A 261 25.03 -1.25 -17.57
CA CYS A 261 23.91 -1.23 -16.64
C CYS A 261 22.64 -1.77 -17.30
N LYS A 262 21.89 -2.59 -16.57
CA LYS A 262 20.58 -3.11 -16.94
C LYS A 262 19.50 -2.47 -16.07
N LEU A 263 18.36 -2.15 -16.66
CA LEU A 263 17.18 -1.62 -15.98
C LEU A 263 16.05 -2.67 -15.98
N TYR A 264 15.54 -2.98 -14.81
CA TYR A 264 14.42 -3.91 -14.60
C TYR A 264 13.18 -3.13 -14.20
N ILE A 265 12.16 -3.10 -15.06
CA ILE A 265 10.83 -2.51 -14.81
C ILE A 265 9.90 -3.69 -14.53
N ILE A 266 9.72 -4.01 -13.25
CA ILE A 266 9.07 -5.24 -12.82
C ILE A 266 7.79 -4.91 -12.05
N GLY A 267 6.71 -5.57 -12.41
CA GLY A 267 5.47 -5.42 -11.66
C GLY A 267 4.22 -5.82 -12.42
N ARG A 268 3.11 -5.93 -11.70
CA ARG A 268 1.83 -6.28 -12.28
C ARG A 268 1.42 -5.24 -13.33
N HIS A 269 1.09 -5.69 -14.53
CA HIS A 269 0.77 -4.87 -15.69
C HIS A 269 1.96 -4.05 -16.24
N ALA A 270 3.20 -4.36 -15.87
CA ALA A 270 4.35 -3.65 -16.45
C ALA A 270 4.42 -3.83 -17.98
N PRO A 271 4.24 -5.03 -18.55
CA PRO A 271 4.22 -5.20 -20.00
C PRO A 271 3.11 -4.40 -20.69
N ASP A 272 1.91 -4.27 -20.08
CA ASP A 272 0.79 -3.53 -20.66
C ASP A 272 1.14 -2.05 -20.94
N TYR A 273 1.99 -1.46 -20.11
CA TYR A 273 2.37 -0.05 -20.20
C TYR A 273 3.74 0.19 -20.82
N TYR A 274 4.69 -0.72 -20.63
CA TYR A 274 6.13 -0.45 -20.87
C TYR A 274 6.82 -1.47 -21.79
N GLN A 275 6.09 -2.41 -22.39
CA GLN A 275 6.67 -3.37 -23.34
C GLN A 275 7.43 -2.70 -24.49
N HIS A 276 7.04 -1.48 -24.85
CA HIS A 276 7.72 -0.69 -25.91
C HIS A 276 9.13 -0.23 -25.53
N TYR A 277 9.51 -0.26 -24.25
CA TYR A 277 10.88 0.00 -23.79
C TYR A 277 11.76 -1.27 -23.75
N GLN A 278 11.15 -2.45 -23.91
CA GLN A 278 11.90 -3.72 -23.86
C GLN A 278 13.08 -3.69 -24.84
N SER A 279 14.27 -3.98 -24.34
CA SER A 279 15.50 -4.02 -25.11
C SER A 279 16.52 -4.97 -24.46
N GLU A 280 17.71 -5.06 -25.00
CA GLU A 280 18.80 -5.82 -24.36
C GLU A 280 19.16 -5.26 -22.96
N ASP A 281 19.00 -3.95 -22.76
CA ASP A 281 19.38 -3.25 -21.53
C ASP A 281 18.22 -2.95 -20.60
N ILE A 282 16.98 -3.06 -21.09
CA ILE A 282 15.76 -2.77 -20.33
C ILE A 282 14.87 -4.00 -20.35
N ILE A 283 14.66 -4.58 -19.19
CA ILE A 283 13.84 -5.77 -19.00
C ILE A 283 12.50 -5.35 -18.40
N VAL A 284 11.41 -5.63 -19.11
CA VAL A 284 10.04 -5.37 -18.67
C VAL A 284 9.35 -6.71 -18.43
N SER A 285 8.86 -6.95 -17.21
CA SER A 285 8.23 -8.22 -16.87
C SER A 285 7.15 -8.07 -15.82
N GLU A 286 6.19 -8.99 -15.86
CA GLU A 286 5.30 -9.22 -14.73
C GLU A 286 6.10 -9.68 -13.51
N ALA A 287 5.59 -9.38 -12.31
CA ALA A 287 6.01 -10.06 -11.10
C ALA A 287 4.79 -10.70 -10.48
N ASP A 288 4.88 -11.97 -10.17
CA ASP A 288 3.79 -12.71 -9.56
C ASP A 288 4.22 -13.30 -8.22
N PHE A 289 3.31 -13.29 -7.24
CA PHE A 289 3.57 -13.82 -5.90
C PHE A 289 3.34 -15.35 -5.82
N ASP A 290 3.05 -16.00 -6.94
CA ASP A 290 2.67 -17.42 -7.00
C ASP A 290 3.85 -18.41 -6.87
N GLY A 291 5.02 -17.94 -6.46
CA GLY A 291 6.15 -18.80 -6.03
C GLY A 291 6.93 -19.48 -7.14
N GLN A 292 6.76 -19.07 -8.39
CA GLN A 292 7.54 -19.51 -9.54
C GLN A 292 8.41 -18.37 -10.10
N ASP A 293 8.90 -18.45 -11.29
CA ASP A 293 9.99 -17.64 -11.89
C ASP A 293 9.89 -16.09 -11.81
N HIS A 294 8.85 -15.54 -11.18
CA HIS A 294 8.58 -14.10 -11.06
C HIS A 294 8.43 -13.60 -9.61
N ASP A 295 8.97 -14.34 -8.62
CA ASP A 295 8.90 -13.92 -7.21
C ASP A 295 9.55 -12.53 -7.04
N PRO A 296 8.83 -11.55 -6.47
CA PRO A 296 9.36 -10.24 -6.12
C PRO A 296 10.69 -10.27 -5.37
N MET A 297 10.86 -11.24 -4.48
CA MET A 297 12.08 -11.41 -3.70
C MET A 297 13.31 -11.69 -4.60
N TYR A 298 13.10 -12.42 -5.70
CA TYR A 298 14.16 -12.66 -6.68
C TYR A 298 14.74 -11.33 -7.18
N TYR A 299 13.91 -10.43 -7.63
CA TYR A 299 14.36 -9.16 -8.19
C TYR A 299 15.02 -8.24 -7.15
N TYR A 300 14.51 -8.21 -5.90
CA TYR A 300 15.16 -7.48 -4.82
C TYR A 300 16.54 -8.05 -4.46
N GLN A 301 16.69 -9.37 -4.46
CA GLN A 301 17.98 -10.01 -4.18
C GLN A 301 18.96 -9.90 -5.36
N TYR A 302 18.46 -9.97 -6.59
CA TYR A 302 19.26 -9.94 -7.81
C TYR A 302 19.83 -8.56 -8.12
N SER A 303 19.05 -7.51 -7.92
CA SER A 303 19.42 -6.15 -8.34
C SER A 303 20.41 -5.48 -7.39
N TRP A 304 21.12 -4.46 -7.92
CA TRP A 304 22.12 -3.72 -7.16
C TRP A 304 21.56 -2.50 -6.46
N VAL A 305 20.60 -1.79 -7.08
CA VAL A 305 19.97 -0.57 -6.56
C VAL A 305 18.49 -0.59 -6.89
N LEU A 306 17.64 -0.20 -5.96
CA LEU A 306 16.26 0.19 -6.25
C LEU A 306 16.24 1.69 -6.56
N LEU A 307 15.76 2.04 -7.74
CA LEU A 307 15.60 3.41 -8.18
C LEU A 307 14.09 3.71 -8.30
N ALA A 308 13.58 4.60 -7.47
CA ALA A 308 12.17 4.93 -7.46
C ALA A 308 11.93 6.40 -7.08
N PRO A 309 12.25 7.36 -7.97
CA PRO A 309 11.88 8.75 -7.79
C PRO A 309 10.35 8.85 -7.82
N MET A 310 9.76 9.58 -6.91
CA MET A 310 8.30 9.75 -6.81
C MET A 310 7.96 11.23 -6.65
N GLY A 311 7.00 11.71 -7.43
CA GLY A 311 6.53 13.10 -7.35
C GLY A 311 5.44 13.30 -6.30
N SER A 312 4.81 12.21 -5.84
CA SER A 312 3.69 12.29 -4.91
C SER A 312 3.41 10.97 -4.19
N GLY A 313 2.56 11.03 -3.20
CA GLY A 313 1.92 9.89 -2.52
C GLY A 313 2.25 9.82 -1.04
N GLY A 314 1.22 9.48 -0.25
CA GLY A 314 1.29 9.22 1.18
C GLY A 314 1.54 7.74 1.51
N GLY A 315 1.66 7.44 2.80
CA GLY A 315 1.76 6.10 3.33
C GLY A 315 3.12 5.44 3.19
N THR A 316 3.30 4.36 3.93
CA THR A 316 4.54 3.56 3.90
C THR A 316 4.60 2.70 2.65
N ARG A 317 5.70 2.76 1.94
CA ARG A 317 5.92 2.02 0.68
C ARG A 317 6.41 0.61 0.96
N ASN A 318 5.56 -0.42 0.79
CA ASN A 318 5.96 -1.82 0.97
C ASN A 318 7.20 -2.18 0.17
N LYS A 319 7.27 -1.77 -1.11
CA LYS A 319 8.43 -2.04 -1.96
C LYS A 319 9.76 -1.51 -1.40
N PHE A 320 9.71 -0.43 -0.61
CA PHE A 320 10.93 0.10 0.03
C PHE A 320 11.28 -0.73 1.27
N LEU A 321 10.30 -1.08 2.08
CA LEU A 321 10.51 -1.96 3.21
C LEU A 321 11.07 -3.32 2.77
N GLU A 322 10.49 -3.92 1.73
CA GLU A 322 10.92 -5.20 1.15
C GLU A 322 12.33 -5.12 0.55
N ALA A 323 12.63 -4.06 -0.21
CA ALA A 323 13.96 -3.81 -0.75
C ALA A 323 15.01 -3.67 0.35
N MET A 324 14.74 -2.87 1.37
CA MET A 324 15.63 -2.68 2.51
C MET A 324 15.82 -3.98 3.30
N ALA A 325 14.75 -4.77 3.48
CA ALA A 325 14.83 -6.09 4.09
C ALA A 325 15.73 -7.05 3.30
N CYS A 326 15.72 -6.94 1.97
CA CYS A 326 16.61 -7.69 1.07
C CYS A 326 18.02 -7.07 0.90
N ARG A 327 18.40 -6.10 1.72
CA ARG A 327 19.69 -5.37 1.61
C ARG A 327 19.89 -4.67 0.27
N LEU A 328 18.80 -4.25 -0.38
CA LEU A 328 18.85 -3.50 -1.63
C LEU A 328 18.84 -2.00 -1.32
N PRO A 329 19.93 -1.26 -1.60
CA PRO A 329 19.97 0.19 -1.40
C PRO A 329 18.96 0.89 -2.29
N ILE A 330 18.38 1.99 -1.77
CA ILE A 330 17.33 2.76 -2.43
C ILE A 330 17.86 4.15 -2.77
N VAL A 331 17.54 4.62 -3.97
CA VAL A 331 17.62 6.04 -4.36
C VAL A 331 16.22 6.52 -4.69
N THR A 332 15.78 7.58 -4.01
CA THR A 332 14.42 8.12 -4.14
C THR A 332 14.39 9.62 -3.84
N THR A 333 13.23 10.22 -4.06
CA THR A 333 12.90 11.61 -3.66
C THR A 333 12.31 11.65 -2.26
N PRO A 334 12.22 12.82 -1.60
CA PRO A 334 11.59 12.95 -0.29
C PRO A 334 10.17 12.38 -0.24
N GLU A 335 9.35 12.60 -1.28
CA GLU A 335 7.99 12.10 -1.40
C GLU A 335 7.93 10.57 -1.49
N GLY A 336 9.00 9.95 -2.00
CA GLY A 336 9.08 8.49 -2.12
C GLY A 336 9.30 7.79 -0.79
N MET A 337 10.10 8.37 0.11
CA MET A 337 10.49 7.71 1.37
C MET A 337 9.38 7.70 2.43
N GLY A 338 8.31 8.47 2.28
CA GLY A 338 7.28 8.75 3.29
C GLY A 338 6.98 7.62 4.27
N GLY A 339 6.85 7.95 5.54
CA GLY A 339 6.52 7.03 6.64
C GLY A 339 7.67 6.15 7.16
N ILE A 340 8.80 6.07 6.48
CA ILE A 340 9.97 5.29 6.93
C ILE A 340 11.01 6.22 7.55
N LYS A 341 11.27 6.07 8.85
CA LYS A 341 12.29 6.87 9.54
C LYS A 341 13.67 6.36 9.18
N ILE A 342 14.34 7.05 8.28
CA ILE A 342 15.70 6.74 7.86
C ILE A 342 16.67 7.85 8.25
N GLU A 343 17.96 7.50 8.27
CA GLU A 343 19.07 8.43 8.25
C GLU A 343 19.62 8.46 6.82
N ASN A 344 19.52 9.63 6.18
CA ASN A 344 19.92 9.81 4.79
C ASN A 344 21.40 9.47 4.57
N PHE A 345 21.76 8.90 3.44
CA PHE A 345 23.08 8.36 3.07
C PHE A 345 23.59 7.18 3.94
N LYS A 346 22.87 6.79 4.98
CA LYS A 346 23.17 5.60 5.77
C LYS A 346 22.27 4.42 5.40
N HIS A 347 20.95 4.63 5.40
CA HIS A 347 19.96 3.59 5.14
C HIS A 347 19.43 3.64 3.69
N SER A 348 19.43 4.81 3.08
CA SER A 348 18.96 5.08 1.72
C SER A 348 19.53 6.40 1.24
N ILE A 349 19.41 6.72 -0.05
CA ILE A 349 19.65 8.05 -0.58
C ILE A 349 18.33 8.70 -0.91
N VAL A 350 18.01 9.76 -0.18
CA VAL A 350 16.88 10.65 -0.44
C VAL A 350 17.44 11.98 -0.92
N CYS A 351 17.11 12.36 -2.14
CA CYS A 351 17.66 13.55 -2.79
C CYS A 351 16.66 14.23 -3.70
N ASP A 352 16.95 15.47 -4.09
CA ASP A 352 16.17 16.16 -5.11
C ASP A 352 16.16 15.37 -6.40
N TYR A 353 15.05 15.47 -7.13
CA TYR A 353 14.86 14.73 -8.38
C TYR A 353 16.03 14.86 -9.37
N LYS A 354 16.57 16.08 -9.54
CA LYS A 354 17.70 16.37 -10.43
C LYS A 354 19.00 15.62 -10.09
N ASP A 355 19.14 15.16 -8.83
CA ASP A 355 20.35 14.48 -8.33
C ASP A 355 20.19 12.95 -8.28
N VAL A 356 19.02 12.41 -8.65
CA VAL A 356 18.69 11.00 -8.59
C VAL A 356 19.60 10.16 -9.48
N GLY A 357 19.81 10.56 -10.74
CA GLY A 357 20.70 9.87 -11.67
C GLY A 357 22.14 9.82 -11.17
N LYS A 358 22.69 10.97 -10.76
CA LYS A 358 24.06 11.09 -10.21
C LYS A 358 24.25 10.21 -8.96
N ASN A 359 23.33 10.21 -8.04
CA ASN A 359 23.43 9.39 -6.81
C ASN A 359 23.35 7.89 -7.13
N THR A 360 22.51 7.50 -8.09
CA THR A 360 22.45 6.11 -8.57
C THR A 360 23.77 5.67 -9.19
N ILE A 361 24.37 6.49 -10.05
CA ILE A 361 25.69 6.23 -10.65
C ILE A 361 26.75 6.02 -9.56
N ASN A 362 26.76 6.86 -8.53
CA ASN A 362 27.69 6.75 -7.41
C ASN A 362 27.56 5.41 -6.68
N LEU A 363 26.33 4.94 -6.41
CA LEU A 363 26.09 3.62 -5.79
C LEU A 363 26.49 2.47 -6.72
N LEU A 364 26.22 2.57 -8.02
CA LEU A 364 26.60 1.53 -8.98
C LEU A 364 28.13 1.37 -9.09
N LYS A 365 28.90 2.46 -8.94
CA LYS A 365 30.36 2.47 -9.02
C LYS A 365 31.07 2.20 -7.70
N ASN A 366 30.35 2.16 -6.56
CA ASN A 366 30.96 2.01 -5.24
C ASN A 366 30.34 0.85 -4.45
N ASP A 367 30.90 -0.33 -4.61
CA ASP A 367 30.44 -1.57 -3.96
C ASP A 367 30.44 -1.47 -2.43
N LYS A 368 31.51 -0.89 -1.86
CA LYS A 368 31.63 -0.76 -0.39
C LYS A 368 30.48 0.08 0.20
N THR A 369 30.18 1.20 -0.43
CA THR A 369 29.07 2.07 0.01
C THR A 369 27.73 1.37 -0.19
N ARG A 370 27.53 0.71 -1.32
CA ARG A 370 26.30 -0.01 -1.65
C ARG A 370 26.02 -1.13 -0.66
N ILE A 371 27.00 -1.99 -0.38
CA ILE A 371 26.85 -3.10 0.56
C ILE A 371 26.59 -2.59 1.97
N LYS A 372 27.37 -1.62 2.46
CA LYS A 372 27.19 -1.02 3.79
C LYS A 372 25.79 -0.43 3.96
N MET A 373 25.32 0.31 2.96
CA MET A 373 23.98 0.92 3.00
C MET A 373 22.89 -0.15 3.05
N GLY A 374 23.01 -1.22 2.26
CA GLY A 374 22.06 -2.33 2.28
C GLY A 374 22.00 -3.03 3.65
N ASP A 375 23.14 -3.25 4.29
CA ASP A 375 23.22 -3.88 5.61
C ASP A 375 22.61 -2.98 6.71
N GLU A 376 22.89 -1.69 6.70
CA GLU A 376 22.31 -0.74 7.64
C GLU A 376 20.78 -0.61 7.43
N ALA A 377 20.33 -0.61 6.18
CA ALA A 377 18.90 -0.61 5.85
C ALA A 377 18.19 -1.88 6.37
N ASN A 378 18.75 -3.06 6.12
CA ASN A 378 18.20 -4.32 6.62
C ASN A 378 18.12 -4.33 8.15
N LYS A 379 19.17 -3.88 8.84
CA LYS A 379 19.19 -3.78 10.31
C LYS A 379 18.07 -2.86 10.84
N LEU A 380 17.88 -1.70 10.21
CA LEU A 380 16.80 -0.77 10.57
C LEU A 380 15.43 -1.43 10.44
N ILE A 381 15.17 -2.09 9.29
CA ILE A 381 13.85 -2.65 8.99
C ILE A 381 13.56 -3.87 9.87
N SER A 382 14.53 -4.77 10.07
CA SER A 382 14.35 -5.95 10.92
C SER A 382 14.02 -5.60 12.38
N GLN A 383 14.56 -4.49 12.88
CA GLN A 383 14.32 -4.04 14.26
C GLN A 383 12.97 -3.32 14.44
N ASN A 384 12.45 -2.63 13.39
CA ASN A 384 11.36 -1.70 13.58
C ASN A 384 10.11 -1.95 12.72
N TYR A 385 10.23 -2.69 11.61
CA TYR A 385 9.18 -2.75 10.58
C TYR A 385 8.79 -4.19 10.22
N SER A 386 8.52 -5.06 11.21
CA SER A 386 7.93 -6.36 10.93
C SER A 386 6.41 -6.33 11.09
N TYR A 387 5.67 -7.05 10.25
CA TYR A 387 4.22 -7.18 10.41
C TYR A 387 3.82 -7.75 11.75
N GLN A 388 4.60 -8.68 12.31
CA GLN A 388 4.34 -9.22 13.64
C GLN A 388 4.30 -8.11 14.71
N LYS A 389 5.28 -7.19 14.68
CA LYS A 389 5.32 -6.06 15.62
C LYS A 389 4.17 -5.11 15.40
N SER A 390 3.93 -4.71 14.16
CA SER A 390 2.87 -3.77 13.82
C SER A 390 1.48 -4.28 14.22
N VAL A 391 1.21 -5.55 13.98
CA VAL A 391 -0.08 -6.15 14.36
C VAL A 391 -0.21 -6.33 15.86
N ASN A 392 0.90 -6.58 16.59
CA ASN A 392 0.87 -6.56 18.05
C ASN A 392 0.46 -5.17 18.58
N ASP A 393 0.95 -4.08 17.98
CA ASP A 393 0.56 -2.73 18.35
C ASP A 393 -0.94 -2.49 18.06
N LEU A 394 -1.44 -2.94 16.89
CA LEU A 394 -2.87 -2.89 16.56
C LEU A 394 -3.71 -3.71 17.56
N ASN A 395 -3.24 -4.88 17.98
CA ASN A 395 -3.91 -5.69 18.98
C ASN A 395 -3.96 -5.02 20.35
N LEU A 396 -2.94 -4.23 20.70
CA LEU A 396 -2.96 -3.40 21.92
C LEU A 396 -4.02 -2.29 21.84
N ILE A 397 -4.19 -1.66 20.67
CA ILE A 397 -5.27 -0.70 20.42
C ILE A 397 -6.62 -1.37 20.66
N TYR A 398 -6.83 -2.58 20.12
CA TYR A 398 -8.08 -3.34 20.34
C TYR A 398 -8.33 -3.69 21.80
N LYS A 399 -7.27 -4.06 22.53
CA LYS A 399 -7.36 -4.35 23.99
C LYS A 399 -7.83 -3.12 24.76
N LYS A 400 -7.31 -1.94 24.44
CA LYS A 400 -7.74 -0.68 25.07
C LYS A 400 -9.22 -0.38 24.83
N ILE A 401 -9.71 -0.61 23.58
CA ILE A 401 -11.08 -0.30 23.19
C ILE A 401 -12.09 -1.27 23.84
N THR A 402 -11.73 -2.55 23.96
CA THR A 402 -12.66 -3.62 24.38
C THR A 402 -12.52 -4.00 25.85
N ASN A 403 -11.53 -3.48 26.57
CA ASN A 403 -11.17 -3.88 27.93
C ASN A 403 -10.93 -5.40 28.10
N LYS A 404 -10.44 -6.07 27.04
CA LYS A 404 -10.20 -7.52 26.97
C LYS A 404 -8.76 -7.85 26.57
#